data_c3707e812ba5de2165be653d1aacf752
#
_entry.id   c3707e812ba5de2165be653d1aacf752
#
_cell.length_a   1.000
_cell.length_b   1.000
_cell.length_c   1.000
_cell.angle_alpha   90.00
_cell.angle_beta   90.00
_cell.angle_gamma   90.00
#
_symmetry.space_group_name_H-M   'P 1'
#
loop_
_entity.id
_entity.type
_entity.pdbx_description
1 polymer ?
#
loop_
_entity_poly.entity_id
_entity_poly.type
_entity_poly.pdbx_seq_one_letter_code
_entity_poly.pdbx_strand_id
1 'polypeptide(L)'
;VSAEDLAALDAMGERERLAAEMALVEPYFDADYYVASLPELREPVTDPLEHFCETGWRLLFAPNRDFDIWWYWASHLDPADESVNPLVHYALVGRDLGLATKPPTTAPSGPGAELPHDRPVRRATLFAGFDAEGVVDEATLILVRELARFSDVYCLFDSYLPDSELAKLREVATEAWSVRHGAYDFGSYSMLARDLVGWDRLQDYDEVLFVNDSSYLLRPLDEVFRQMDAERCDWWGLQATKGLAATKHLPSNQFTEPIPLDVVRDEMLARYEDDPIYDFHLASYFLVFRRPVLDDPVFRRLVDGVVPQQRKRLIIQKYEIGLTRLLIGRGHRFSTFVPALYPFHPVYSSWAFELIERGFPFLKRFLLYQNHYDVPGLAHWKDIVLRLTPDAPVEALEANL
;
A
#
# COMPACT_ATOMS: atom_id res chain seq x y z
N VAL A 1 9.45 -9.11 33.17
CA VAL A 1 8.24 -8.39 32.68
C VAL A 1 7.62 -9.29 31.64
N SER A 2 6.38 -9.63 31.77
CA SER A 2 5.78 -10.77 31.09
C SER A 2 4.43 -10.39 30.43
N ALA A 3 3.86 -11.29 29.63
CA ALA A 3 2.48 -11.20 29.15
C ALA A 3 1.46 -10.95 30.27
N GLU A 4 1.82 -11.26 31.51
CA GLU A 4 1.01 -11.00 32.72
C GLU A 4 0.88 -9.49 32.99
N ASP A 5 1.90 -8.67 32.68
CA ASP A 5 1.85 -7.23 32.92
C ASP A 5 0.98 -6.50 31.89
N LEU A 6 0.96 -6.96 30.63
CA LEU A 6 0.02 -6.48 29.62
C LEU A 6 -1.42 -6.86 29.99
N ALA A 7 -1.65 -8.10 30.42
CA ALA A 7 -2.96 -8.54 30.89
C ALA A 7 -3.43 -7.77 32.15
N ALA A 8 -2.52 -7.34 33.00
CA ALA A 8 -2.82 -6.52 34.16
C ALA A 8 -3.30 -5.12 33.75
N LEU A 9 -2.71 -4.51 32.74
CA LEU A 9 -3.17 -3.24 32.16
C LEU A 9 -4.58 -3.35 31.58
N ASP A 10 -4.87 -4.45 30.89
CA ASP A 10 -6.18 -4.69 30.28
C ASP A 10 -7.30 -4.87 31.32
N ALA A 11 -6.96 -5.28 32.54
CA ALA A 11 -7.90 -5.43 33.65
C ALA A 11 -8.22 -4.11 34.39
N MET A 12 -7.49 -3.01 34.10
CA MET A 12 -7.64 -1.71 34.75
C MET A 12 -8.82 -0.92 34.16
N GLY A 13 -9.39 -0.01 34.96
CA GLY A 13 -10.30 1.00 34.42
C GLY A 13 -9.58 1.99 33.50
N GLU A 14 -10.30 2.58 32.54
CA GLU A 14 -9.74 3.40 31.46
C GLU A 14 -8.77 4.50 31.93
N ARG A 15 -9.14 5.26 32.98
CA ARG A 15 -8.26 6.30 33.56
C ARG A 15 -7.03 5.75 34.27
N GLU A 16 -7.19 4.63 34.96
CA GLU A 16 -6.12 3.95 35.68
C GLU A 16 -5.13 3.37 34.70
N ARG A 17 -5.62 2.75 33.60
CA ARG A 17 -4.82 2.26 32.48
C ARG A 17 -4.04 3.38 31.82
N LEU A 18 -4.68 4.52 31.50
CA LEU A 18 -4.01 5.66 30.89
C LEU A 18 -2.85 6.18 31.76
N ALA A 19 -3.10 6.35 33.06
CA ALA A 19 -2.05 6.81 33.99
C ALA A 19 -0.88 5.81 34.09
N ALA A 20 -1.18 4.50 34.07
CA ALA A 20 -0.16 3.46 34.08
C ALA A 20 0.64 3.43 32.75
N GLU A 21 -0.03 3.55 31.61
CA GLU A 21 0.64 3.64 30.30
C GLU A 21 1.55 4.88 30.22
N MET A 22 1.09 6.05 30.65
CA MET A 22 1.89 7.28 30.70
C MET A 22 3.16 7.08 31.53
N ALA A 23 3.04 6.51 32.73
CA ALA A 23 4.21 6.26 33.60
C ALA A 23 5.21 5.27 32.99
N LEU A 24 4.72 4.27 32.24
CA LEU A 24 5.57 3.29 31.54
C LEU A 24 6.34 3.88 30.37
N VAL A 25 5.72 4.77 29.59
CA VAL A 25 6.30 5.29 28.36
C VAL A 25 7.05 6.60 28.54
N GLU A 26 6.83 7.35 29.65
CA GLU A 26 7.48 8.62 29.95
C GLU A 26 9.02 8.59 29.73
N PRO A 27 9.76 7.53 30.17
CA PRO A 27 11.23 7.47 29.97
C PRO A 27 11.66 7.38 28.50
N TYR A 28 10.75 7.07 27.58
CA TYR A 28 10.97 6.87 26.15
C TYR A 28 10.28 7.94 25.31
N PHE A 29 9.66 8.95 25.93
CA PHE A 29 8.89 9.96 25.23
C PHE A 29 9.63 11.30 25.15
N ASP A 30 9.75 11.86 23.96
CA ASP A 30 10.31 13.18 23.71
C ASP A 30 9.20 14.16 23.31
N ALA A 31 8.75 14.97 24.26
CA ALA A 31 7.64 15.89 24.10
C ALA A 31 7.90 16.95 23.01
N ASP A 32 9.12 17.47 22.93
CA ASP A 32 9.48 18.50 21.96
C ASP A 32 9.50 17.92 20.54
N TYR A 33 10.09 16.74 20.36
CA TYR A 33 10.09 16.01 19.10
C TYR A 33 8.65 15.66 18.68
N TYR A 34 7.87 15.13 19.61
CA TYR A 34 6.49 14.72 19.35
C TYR A 34 5.64 15.89 18.84
N VAL A 35 5.65 17.02 19.56
CA VAL A 35 4.88 18.22 19.19
C VAL A 35 5.35 18.78 17.83
N ALA A 36 6.66 18.81 17.59
CA ALA A 36 7.23 19.30 16.34
C ALA A 36 6.87 18.40 15.14
N SER A 37 6.62 17.10 15.38
CA SER A 37 6.24 16.13 14.33
C SER A 37 4.75 16.08 14.03
N LEU A 38 3.91 16.69 14.88
CA LEU A 38 2.46 16.72 14.66
C LEU A 38 2.11 17.59 13.44
N PRO A 39 1.12 17.17 12.63
CA PRO A 39 0.56 18.06 11.61
C PRO A 39 -0.09 19.27 12.31
N GLU A 40 -0.23 20.40 11.59
CA GLU A 40 -0.95 21.57 12.10
C GLU A 40 -2.32 21.15 12.65
N LEU A 41 -2.45 21.14 13.97
CA LEU A 41 -3.68 20.81 14.66
C LEU A 41 -4.51 22.08 14.85
N ARG A 42 -5.84 21.92 14.86
CA ARG A 42 -6.76 23.04 15.11
C ARG A 42 -6.60 23.64 16.51
N GLU A 43 -6.20 22.79 17.47
CA GLU A 43 -5.95 23.18 18.86
C GLU A 43 -4.57 22.69 19.30
N PRO A 44 -3.82 23.47 20.07
CA PRO A 44 -2.53 23.04 20.60
C PRO A 44 -2.71 21.88 21.59
N VAL A 45 -1.81 20.91 21.54
CA VAL A 45 -1.79 19.80 22.49
C VAL A 45 -1.31 20.31 23.84
N THR A 46 -2.16 20.21 24.86
CA THR A 46 -1.88 20.71 26.23
C THR A 46 -0.94 19.78 26.98
N ASP A 47 -1.18 18.46 26.90
CA ASP A 47 -0.32 17.42 27.47
C ASP A 47 0.09 16.46 26.32
N PRO A 48 1.32 16.58 25.82
CA PRO A 48 1.80 15.73 24.73
C PRO A 48 1.85 14.24 25.05
N LEU A 49 2.17 13.88 26.30
CA LEU A 49 2.26 12.48 26.72
C LEU A 49 0.89 11.84 26.83
N GLU A 50 -0.06 12.54 27.43
CA GLU A 50 -1.47 12.11 27.50
C GLU A 50 -2.05 11.95 26.08
N HIS A 51 -1.88 12.96 25.23
CA HIS A 51 -2.33 12.89 23.83
C HIS A 51 -1.72 11.70 23.08
N PHE A 52 -0.42 11.43 23.28
CA PHE A 52 0.22 10.27 22.68
C PHE A 52 -0.43 8.97 23.15
N CYS A 53 -0.60 8.78 24.46
CA CYS A 53 -1.16 7.56 25.04
C CYS A 53 -2.64 7.34 24.67
N GLU A 54 -3.44 8.40 24.58
CA GLU A 54 -4.86 8.29 24.22
C GLU A 54 -5.07 8.09 22.71
N THR A 55 -4.35 8.83 21.88
CA THR A 55 -4.68 8.99 20.45
C THR A 55 -3.47 8.87 19.53
N GLY A 56 -2.34 9.47 19.90
CA GLY A 56 -1.23 9.69 19.00
C GLY A 56 -0.64 8.41 18.40
N TRP A 57 -0.45 7.39 19.21
CA TRP A 57 0.09 6.13 18.73
C TRP A 57 -0.83 5.42 17.72
N ARG A 58 -2.18 5.54 17.89
CA ARG A 58 -3.16 5.01 16.93
C ARG A 58 -3.14 5.73 15.59
N LEU A 59 -2.71 6.99 15.61
CA LEU A 59 -2.49 7.81 14.42
C LEU A 59 -1.08 7.68 13.85
N LEU A 60 -0.27 6.77 14.40
CA LEU A 60 1.10 6.46 14.01
C LEU A 60 2.09 7.62 14.23
N PHE A 61 1.83 8.50 15.19
CA PHE A 61 2.76 9.56 15.56
C PHE A 61 3.91 9.00 16.39
N ALA A 62 5.15 9.26 15.95
CA ALA A 62 6.33 8.76 16.61
C ALA A 62 6.56 9.45 17.97
N PRO A 63 6.82 8.70 19.07
CA PRO A 63 7.03 9.26 20.41
C PRO A 63 8.39 9.95 20.58
N ASN A 64 9.36 9.59 19.76
CA ASN A 64 10.70 10.13 19.72
C ASN A 64 11.36 9.78 18.37
N ARG A 65 12.56 10.29 18.12
CA ARG A 65 13.32 10.06 16.89
C ARG A 65 13.70 8.60 16.67
N ASP A 66 13.84 7.82 17.73
CA ASP A 66 14.40 6.46 17.71
C ASP A 66 13.35 5.36 17.78
N PHE A 67 12.07 5.71 17.72
CA PHE A 67 10.97 4.76 17.77
C PHE A 67 9.97 4.98 16.64
N ASP A 68 9.99 4.10 15.66
CA ASP A 68 8.99 4.05 14.59
C ASP A 68 7.80 3.20 15.04
N ILE A 69 6.68 3.86 15.39
CA ILE A 69 5.45 3.21 15.86
C ILE A 69 4.95 2.18 14.85
N TRP A 70 4.92 2.54 13.57
CA TRP A 70 4.40 1.66 12.53
C TRP A 70 5.30 0.44 12.31
N TRP A 71 6.63 0.64 12.23
CA TRP A 71 7.59 -0.44 12.08
C TRP A 71 7.52 -1.43 13.23
N TYR A 72 7.49 -0.92 14.46
CA TYR A 72 7.45 -1.76 15.65
C TYR A 72 6.16 -2.58 15.70
N TRP A 73 5.00 -1.95 15.42
CA TRP A 73 3.70 -2.62 15.35
C TRP A 73 3.71 -3.73 14.29
N ALA A 74 4.09 -3.43 13.04
CA ALA A 74 4.06 -4.39 11.94
C ALA A 74 5.05 -5.54 12.12
N SER A 75 6.21 -5.27 12.76
CA SER A 75 7.29 -6.25 12.90
C SER A 75 7.14 -7.15 14.13
N HIS A 76 6.58 -6.65 15.22
CA HIS A 76 6.64 -7.30 16.52
C HIS A 76 5.30 -7.57 17.18
N LEU A 77 4.22 -6.90 16.77
CA LEU A 77 2.87 -7.11 17.31
C LEU A 77 2.01 -7.92 16.34
N ASP A 78 0.80 -8.25 16.78
CA ASP A 78 -0.23 -8.79 15.90
C ASP A 78 -0.92 -7.62 15.16
N PRO A 79 -0.81 -7.51 13.84
CA PRO A 79 -1.44 -6.43 13.08
C PRO A 79 -2.97 -6.41 13.15
N ALA A 80 -3.60 -7.53 13.51
CA ALA A 80 -5.03 -7.62 13.73
C ALA A 80 -5.46 -7.06 15.10
N ASP A 81 -4.53 -6.95 16.06
CA ASP A 81 -4.79 -6.41 17.41
C ASP A 81 -4.35 -4.93 17.49
N GLU A 82 -5.34 -4.04 17.49
CA GLU A 82 -5.13 -2.60 17.62
C GLU A 82 -5.29 -2.09 19.06
N SER A 83 -5.35 -2.98 20.06
CA SER A 83 -5.53 -2.61 21.47
C SER A 83 -4.23 -2.26 22.17
N VAL A 84 -3.08 -2.75 21.69
CA VAL A 84 -1.78 -2.63 22.33
C VAL A 84 -1.00 -1.44 21.81
N ASN A 85 -0.67 -0.49 22.69
CA ASN A 85 0.24 0.61 22.36
C ASN A 85 1.67 0.06 22.12
N PRO A 86 2.27 0.25 20.95
CA PRO A 86 3.59 -0.29 20.61
C PRO A 86 4.69 0.15 21.59
N LEU A 87 4.66 1.39 22.09
CA LEU A 87 5.65 1.88 23.05
C LEU A 87 5.49 1.26 24.42
N VAL A 88 4.26 0.99 24.85
CA VAL A 88 3.97 0.24 26.09
C VAL A 88 4.52 -1.19 25.98
N HIS A 89 4.23 -1.88 24.86
CA HIS A 89 4.79 -3.21 24.64
C HIS A 89 6.33 -3.19 24.64
N TYR A 90 6.96 -2.19 24.01
CA TYR A 90 8.41 -2.03 24.05
C TYR A 90 8.93 -1.85 25.47
N ALA A 91 8.31 -0.96 26.25
CA ALA A 91 8.71 -0.69 27.63
C ALA A 91 8.61 -1.94 28.53
N LEU A 92 7.56 -2.74 28.33
CA LEU A 92 7.29 -3.94 29.13
C LEU A 92 8.03 -5.19 28.66
N VAL A 93 8.22 -5.36 27.37
CA VAL A 93 8.68 -6.64 26.78
C VAL A 93 9.82 -6.43 25.79
N GLY A 94 9.61 -5.53 24.83
CA GLY A 94 10.48 -5.43 23.64
C GLY A 94 11.90 -5.01 23.96
N ARG A 95 12.09 -4.13 24.93
CA ARG A 95 13.43 -3.69 25.37
C ARG A 95 14.26 -4.86 25.89
N ASP A 96 13.70 -5.68 26.74
CA ASP A 96 14.41 -6.79 27.37
C ASP A 96 14.69 -7.92 26.36
N LEU A 97 13.88 -8.02 25.31
CA LEU A 97 14.08 -8.92 24.18
C LEU A 97 15.01 -8.33 23.08
N GLY A 98 15.41 -7.07 23.20
CA GLY A 98 16.23 -6.38 22.19
C GLY A 98 15.52 -6.19 20.84
N LEU A 99 14.19 -6.01 20.84
CA LEU A 99 13.44 -5.81 19.61
C LEU A 99 13.80 -4.46 18.96
N ALA A 100 13.97 -4.49 17.63
CA ALA A 100 14.30 -3.30 16.87
C ALA A 100 13.14 -2.29 16.87
N THR A 101 13.45 -1.04 17.20
CA THR A 101 12.48 0.07 17.25
C THR A 101 12.32 0.78 15.90
N LYS A 102 13.23 0.50 14.96
CA LYS A 102 13.28 1.05 13.60
C LYS A 102 13.70 -0.02 12.59
N PRO A 103 13.50 0.19 11.29
CA PRO A 103 14.09 -0.66 10.26
C PRO A 103 15.60 -0.78 10.44
N PRO A 104 16.16 -2.00 10.46
CA PRO A 104 17.60 -2.20 10.67
C PRO A 104 18.44 -1.75 9.47
N THR A 105 17.83 -1.68 8.29
CA THR A 105 18.48 -1.25 7.05
C THR A 105 17.45 -0.80 6.02
N THR A 106 17.89 0.01 5.06
CA THR A 106 17.13 0.34 3.84
C THR A 106 17.83 -0.19 2.58
N ALA A 107 19.01 -0.80 2.75
CA ALA A 107 19.75 -1.42 1.66
C ALA A 107 19.18 -2.81 1.31
N PRO A 108 19.03 -3.17 0.02
CA PRO A 108 18.60 -4.50 -0.39
C PRO A 108 19.58 -5.57 0.10
N SER A 109 19.06 -6.72 0.54
CA SER A 109 19.85 -7.86 1.02
C SER A 109 20.57 -8.62 -0.11
N GLY A 110 20.24 -8.34 -1.38
CA GLY A 110 20.80 -9.03 -2.53
C GLY A 110 20.35 -8.45 -3.87
N PRO A 111 20.68 -9.15 -4.96
CA PRO A 111 20.38 -8.68 -6.33
C PRO A 111 18.90 -8.76 -6.69
N GLY A 112 18.05 -9.34 -5.84
CA GLY A 112 16.66 -9.66 -6.11
C GLY A 112 16.47 -11.00 -6.82
N ALA A 113 15.26 -11.52 -6.73
CA ALA A 113 14.87 -12.80 -7.32
C ALA A 113 14.80 -12.72 -8.85
N GLU A 114 15.18 -13.81 -9.49
CA GLU A 114 14.95 -14.08 -10.92
C GLU A 114 13.72 -14.99 -11.09
N LEU A 115 13.00 -14.77 -12.17
CA LEU A 115 11.92 -15.68 -12.58
C LEU A 115 12.46 -16.91 -13.30
N PRO A 116 11.73 -18.03 -13.35
CA PRO A 116 12.14 -19.22 -14.07
C PRO A 116 12.25 -18.92 -15.58
N HIS A 117 13.35 -19.40 -16.22
CA HIS A 117 13.59 -19.26 -17.66
C HIS A 117 13.28 -20.56 -18.45
N ASP A 118 13.13 -21.67 -17.73
CA ASP A 118 12.94 -23.01 -18.31
C ASP A 118 11.47 -23.43 -18.44
N ARG A 119 10.56 -22.63 -17.89
CA ARG A 119 9.11 -22.82 -17.95
C ARG A 119 8.36 -21.48 -17.91
N PRO A 120 7.08 -21.46 -18.28
CA PRO A 120 6.24 -20.29 -18.09
C PRO A 120 6.14 -19.86 -16.63
N VAL A 121 6.15 -18.56 -16.38
CA VAL A 121 5.93 -17.98 -15.05
C VAL A 121 4.48 -18.20 -14.63
N ARG A 122 4.29 -18.77 -13.45
CA ARG A 122 2.95 -18.99 -12.87
C ARG A 122 2.58 -17.81 -11.99
N ARG A 123 1.44 -17.17 -12.28
CA ARG A 123 0.97 -15.98 -11.57
C ARG A 123 -0.45 -16.17 -11.03
N ALA A 124 -0.70 -15.65 -9.83
CA ALA A 124 -2.03 -15.41 -9.30
C ALA A 124 -2.28 -13.92 -9.15
N THR A 125 -3.46 -13.46 -9.53
CA THR A 125 -3.91 -12.09 -9.26
C THR A 125 -5.00 -12.11 -8.20
N LEU A 126 -4.79 -11.42 -7.10
CA LEU A 126 -5.79 -11.06 -6.11
C LEU A 126 -6.36 -9.71 -6.52
N PHE A 127 -7.58 -9.73 -7.06
CA PHE A 127 -8.23 -8.54 -7.60
C PHE A 127 -9.25 -7.99 -6.61
N ALA A 128 -9.06 -6.74 -6.19
CA ALA A 128 -9.98 -6.02 -5.32
C ALA A 128 -10.88 -5.09 -6.12
N GLY A 129 -12.19 -5.29 -6.04
CA GLY A 129 -13.18 -4.43 -6.65
C GLY A 129 -14.11 -3.78 -5.63
N PHE A 130 -14.69 -2.65 -6.00
CA PHE A 130 -15.72 -1.98 -5.24
C PHE A 130 -16.69 -1.25 -6.14
N ASP A 131 -17.99 -1.44 -5.88
CA ASP A 131 -19.04 -0.65 -6.48
C ASP A 131 -20.19 -0.43 -5.47
N ALA A 132 -20.63 0.82 -5.30
CA ALA A 132 -21.62 1.20 -4.30
C ALA A 132 -23.02 0.67 -4.65
N GLU A 133 -23.33 0.53 -5.95
CA GLU A 133 -24.63 0.10 -6.48
C GLU A 133 -24.66 -1.41 -6.78
N GLY A 134 -23.52 -2.09 -6.61
CA GLY A 134 -23.40 -3.52 -6.86
C GLY A 134 -23.39 -3.88 -8.35
N VAL A 135 -22.74 -3.06 -9.18
CA VAL A 135 -22.60 -3.25 -10.63
C VAL A 135 -21.16 -3.58 -10.98
N VAL A 136 -20.95 -4.55 -11.85
CA VAL A 136 -19.64 -4.83 -12.47
C VAL A 136 -19.63 -4.18 -13.85
N ASP A 137 -18.87 -3.09 -13.97
CA ASP A 137 -18.75 -2.33 -15.20
C ASP A 137 -17.85 -3.01 -16.25
N GLU A 138 -18.04 -2.63 -17.52
CA GLU A 138 -17.26 -3.20 -18.62
C GLU A 138 -15.76 -2.84 -18.54
N ALA A 139 -15.40 -1.67 -17.99
CA ALA A 139 -14.00 -1.30 -17.80
C ALA A 139 -13.29 -2.25 -16.83
N THR A 140 -13.97 -2.66 -15.76
CA THR A 140 -13.47 -3.69 -14.84
C THR A 140 -13.32 -5.05 -15.52
N LEU A 141 -14.33 -5.47 -16.31
CA LEU A 141 -14.25 -6.73 -17.05
C LEU A 141 -13.11 -6.74 -18.08
N ILE A 142 -12.86 -5.62 -18.76
CA ILE A 142 -11.71 -5.46 -19.66
C ILE A 142 -10.40 -5.70 -18.92
N LEU A 143 -10.23 -5.09 -17.73
CA LEU A 143 -9.02 -5.27 -16.92
C LEU A 143 -8.87 -6.72 -16.44
N VAL A 144 -9.95 -7.33 -15.94
CA VAL A 144 -9.91 -8.72 -15.45
C VAL A 144 -9.58 -9.69 -16.60
N ARG A 145 -10.17 -9.52 -17.80
CA ARG A 145 -9.84 -10.32 -18.98
C ARG A 145 -8.37 -10.18 -19.38
N GLU A 146 -7.83 -8.97 -19.32
CA GLU A 146 -6.43 -8.75 -19.64
C GLU A 146 -5.50 -9.42 -18.63
N LEU A 147 -5.80 -9.32 -17.33
CA LEU A 147 -5.04 -9.99 -16.27
C LEU A 147 -5.10 -11.52 -16.41
N ALA A 148 -6.23 -12.07 -16.85
CA ALA A 148 -6.40 -13.51 -17.07
C ALA A 148 -5.54 -14.08 -18.21
N ARG A 149 -4.98 -13.25 -19.08
CA ARG A 149 -3.97 -13.68 -20.08
C ARG A 149 -2.64 -14.06 -19.44
N PHE A 150 -2.34 -13.55 -18.25
CA PHE A 150 -1.04 -13.68 -17.58
C PHE A 150 -1.11 -14.43 -16.27
N SER A 151 -2.30 -14.58 -15.66
CA SER A 151 -2.44 -15.12 -14.29
C SER A 151 -3.79 -15.80 -14.08
N ASP A 152 -3.87 -16.65 -13.05
CA ASP A 152 -5.15 -17.07 -12.47
C ASP A 152 -5.70 -15.91 -11.65
N VAL A 153 -6.90 -15.40 -12.02
CA VAL A 153 -7.48 -14.21 -11.39
C VAL A 153 -8.54 -14.59 -10.36
N TYR A 154 -8.36 -14.12 -9.14
CA TYR A 154 -9.28 -14.29 -8.01
C TYR A 154 -9.84 -12.93 -7.62
N CYS A 155 -11.15 -12.72 -7.84
CA CYS A 155 -11.80 -11.44 -7.61
C CYS A 155 -12.57 -11.43 -6.29
N LEU A 156 -12.40 -10.37 -5.50
CA LEU A 156 -13.25 -10.08 -4.35
C LEU A 156 -13.74 -8.63 -4.43
N PHE A 157 -15.06 -8.47 -4.41
CA PHE A 157 -15.70 -7.16 -4.34
C PHE A 157 -16.14 -6.86 -2.91
N ASP A 158 -15.70 -5.72 -2.36
CA ASP A 158 -16.19 -5.15 -1.09
C ASP A 158 -17.56 -4.49 -1.29
N SER A 159 -18.51 -5.25 -1.84
CA SER A 159 -19.84 -4.81 -2.25
C SER A 159 -20.82 -5.96 -2.10
N TYR A 160 -22.12 -5.68 -2.21
CA TYR A 160 -23.16 -6.69 -2.39
C TYR A 160 -23.48 -6.79 -3.88
N LEU A 161 -22.86 -7.73 -4.58
CA LEU A 161 -23.15 -7.97 -5.99
C LEU A 161 -24.32 -8.94 -6.12
N PRO A 162 -25.32 -8.64 -6.98
CA PRO A 162 -26.30 -9.62 -7.43
C PRO A 162 -25.63 -10.81 -8.13
N ASP A 163 -26.26 -11.98 -8.11
CA ASP A 163 -25.72 -13.19 -8.77
C ASP A 163 -25.43 -12.98 -10.26
N SER A 164 -26.23 -12.17 -10.94
CA SER A 164 -26.02 -11.81 -12.36
C SER A 164 -24.74 -11.01 -12.58
N GLU A 165 -24.41 -10.12 -11.67
CA GLU A 165 -23.17 -9.33 -11.74
C GLU A 165 -21.94 -10.19 -11.40
N LEU A 166 -22.08 -11.01 -10.36
CA LEU A 166 -21.01 -11.95 -9.98
C LEU A 166 -20.74 -12.99 -11.08
N ALA A 167 -21.79 -13.39 -11.84
CA ALA A 167 -21.65 -14.30 -12.98
C ALA A 167 -20.76 -13.70 -14.08
N LYS A 168 -20.85 -12.39 -14.38
CA LYS A 168 -19.97 -11.72 -15.35
C LYS A 168 -18.47 -11.86 -14.99
N LEU A 169 -18.13 -11.72 -13.70
CA LEU A 169 -16.75 -11.93 -13.23
C LEU A 169 -16.32 -13.38 -13.37
N ARG A 170 -17.20 -14.35 -13.05
CA ARG A 170 -16.91 -15.77 -13.14
C ARG A 170 -16.73 -16.28 -14.57
N GLU A 171 -17.18 -15.54 -15.57
CA GLU A 171 -16.90 -15.84 -16.98
C GLU A 171 -15.47 -15.53 -17.40
N VAL A 172 -14.80 -14.60 -16.68
CA VAL A 172 -13.48 -14.06 -17.07
C VAL A 172 -12.39 -14.29 -16.02
N ALA A 173 -12.76 -14.55 -14.78
CA ALA A 173 -11.85 -14.82 -13.67
C ALA A 173 -11.84 -16.34 -13.33
N THR A 174 -10.81 -16.79 -12.63
CA THR A 174 -10.71 -18.16 -12.10
C THR A 174 -11.81 -18.40 -11.05
N GLU A 175 -11.94 -17.47 -10.11
CA GLU A 175 -12.98 -17.46 -9.09
C GLU A 175 -13.36 -16.02 -8.73
N ALA A 176 -14.62 -15.79 -8.28
CA ALA A 176 -15.09 -14.48 -7.87
C ALA A 176 -16.07 -14.55 -6.70
N TRP A 177 -15.92 -13.63 -5.76
CA TRP A 177 -16.73 -13.47 -4.56
C TRP A 177 -17.16 -12.02 -4.35
N SER A 178 -18.19 -11.86 -3.53
CA SER A 178 -18.73 -10.58 -3.10
C SER A 178 -18.98 -10.65 -1.59
N VAL A 179 -18.24 -9.85 -0.84
CA VAL A 179 -18.31 -9.79 0.63
C VAL A 179 -18.08 -8.36 1.08
N ARG A 180 -19.06 -7.78 1.79
CA ARG A 180 -18.94 -6.45 2.35
C ARG A 180 -18.10 -6.49 3.63
N HIS A 181 -16.83 -6.09 3.58
CA HIS A 181 -15.89 -6.10 4.72
C HIS A 181 -15.47 -4.70 5.18
N GLY A 182 -15.56 -3.67 4.34
CA GLY A 182 -15.30 -2.28 4.72
C GLY A 182 -13.82 -1.93 4.98
N ALA A 183 -12.88 -2.79 4.58
CA ALA A 183 -11.45 -2.58 4.77
C ALA A 183 -10.71 -2.22 3.47
N TYR A 184 -11.46 -1.72 2.48
CA TYR A 184 -10.97 -1.33 1.16
C TYR A 184 -10.22 -2.46 0.42
N ASP A 185 -9.40 -2.12 -0.55
CA ASP A 185 -8.61 -3.05 -1.38
C ASP A 185 -7.70 -3.97 -0.55
N PHE A 186 -7.02 -3.45 0.47
CA PHE A 186 -6.19 -4.29 1.34
C PHE A 186 -7.00 -5.33 2.13
N GLY A 187 -8.23 -5.01 2.53
CA GLY A 187 -9.14 -6.00 3.12
C GLY A 187 -9.50 -7.12 2.16
N SER A 188 -9.72 -6.79 0.88
CA SER A 188 -9.96 -7.78 -0.17
C SER A 188 -8.72 -8.67 -0.39
N TYR A 189 -7.52 -8.09 -0.48
CA TYR A 189 -6.27 -8.87 -0.60
C TYR A 189 -6.07 -9.80 0.59
N SER A 190 -6.33 -9.32 1.82
CA SER A 190 -6.25 -10.12 3.04
C SER A 190 -7.19 -11.32 3.00
N MET A 191 -8.47 -11.10 2.72
CA MET A 191 -9.47 -12.18 2.67
C MET A 191 -9.16 -13.18 1.54
N LEU A 192 -8.72 -12.70 0.37
CA LEU A 192 -8.31 -13.59 -0.72
C LEU A 192 -7.10 -14.42 -0.32
N ALA A 193 -6.06 -13.81 0.25
CA ALA A 193 -4.83 -14.51 0.59
C ALA A 193 -4.99 -15.50 1.75
N ARG A 194 -5.79 -15.13 2.78
CA ARG A 194 -5.94 -15.92 4.00
C ARG A 194 -7.06 -16.95 3.90
N ASP A 195 -8.25 -16.54 3.41
CA ASP A 195 -9.49 -17.30 3.62
C ASP A 195 -10.04 -17.94 2.33
N LEU A 196 -10.02 -17.24 1.20
CA LEU A 196 -10.74 -17.64 -0.01
C LEU A 196 -9.86 -18.45 -0.96
N VAL A 197 -8.65 -17.99 -1.25
CA VAL A 197 -7.65 -18.72 -2.05
C VAL A 197 -6.73 -19.51 -1.14
N GLY A 198 -6.22 -18.85 -0.10
CA GLY A 198 -5.34 -19.42 0.91
C GLY A 198 -3.85 -19.42 0.51
N TRP A 199 -2.98 -19.17 1.50
CA TRP A 199 -1.53 -19.17 1.29
C TRP A 199 -1.00 -20.51 0.75
N ASP A 200 -1.64 -21.64 1.12
CA ASP A 200 -1.25 -22.97 0.64
C ASP A 200 -1.38 -23.10 -0.88
N ARG A 201 -2.38 -22.46 -1.48
CA ARG A 201 -2.53 -22.42 -2.93
C ARG A 201 -1.61 -21.37 -3.56
N LEU A 202 -1.44 -20.22 -2.89
CA LEU A 202 -0.59 -19.14 -3.38
C LEU A 202 0.90 -19.50 -3.38
N GLN A 203 1.34 -20.45 -2.58
CA GLN A 203 2.73 -20.93 -2.61
C GLN A 203 3.11 -21.65 -3.92
N ASP A 204 2.15 -22.08 -4.72
CA ASP A 204 2.40 -22.72 -6.01
C ASP A 204 2.73 -21.74 -7.15
N TYR A 205 2.58 -20.43 -6.93
CA TYR A 205 2.84 -19.39 -7.91
C TYR A 205 4.23 -18.75 -7.71
N ASP A 206 4.84 -18.32 -8.83
CA ASP A 206 6.11 -17.59 -8.82
C ASP A 206 5.90 -16.12 -8.41
N GLU A 207 4.77 -15.54 -8.83
CA GLU A 207 4.35 -14.18 -8.51
C GLU A 207 2.89 -14.14 -8.08
N VAL A 208 2.59 -13.30 -7.08
CA VAL A 208 1.23 -12.92 -6.67
C VAL A 208 1.05 -11.42 -6.87
N LEU A 209 0.00 -11.06 -7.61
CA LEU A 209 -0.36 -9.70 -7.94
C LEU A 209 -1.49 -9.21 -7.02
N PHE A 210 -1.35 -8.00 -6.51
CA PHE A 210 -2.43 -7.23 -5.88
C PHE A 210 -2.84 -6.14 -6.85
N VAL A 211 -4.07 -6.22 -7.37
CA VAL A 211 -4.58 -5.29 -8.38
C VAL A 211 -5.98 -4.83 -7.97
N ASN A 212 -6.31 -3.56 -8.18
CA ASN A 212 -7.65 -3.05 -7.92
C ASN A 212 -8.26 -2.34 -9.14
N ASP A 213 -9.55 -2.03 -9.06
CA ASP A 213 -10.34 -1.42 -10.12
C ASP A 213 -10.20 0.11 -10.23
N SER A 214 -9.29 0.74 -9.47
CA SER A 214 -9.18 2.21 -9.42
C SER A 214 -8.56 2.86 -10.67
N SER A 215 -8.22 2.05 -11.68
CA SER A 215 -7.58 2.52 -12.92
C SER A 215 -8.20 1.87 -14.15
N TYR A 216 -8.34 2.64 -15.22
CA TYR A 216 -8.78 2.16 -16.53
C TYR A 216 -7.61 1.62 -17.34
N LEU A 217 -7.76 0.42 -17.90
CA LEU A 217 -6.79 -0.15 -18.84
C LEU A 217 -6.95 0.49 -20.22
N LEU A 218 -5.86 1.01 -20.78
CA LEU A 218 -5.82 1.67 -22.06
C LEU A 218 -5.20 0.82 -23.17
N ARG A 219 -4.31 -0.12 -22.80
CA ARG A 219 -3.56 -0.98 -23.74
C ARG A 219 -3.18 -2.31 -23.09
N PRO A 220 -2.81 -3.33 -23.89
CA PRO A 220 -2.35 -4.63 -23.39
C PRO A 220 -1.17 -4.52 -22.42
N LEU A 221 -1.07 -5.47 -21.48
CA LEU A 221 -0.02 -5.53 -20.46
C LEU A 221 1.24 -6.30 -20.92
N ASP A 222 1.29 -6.74 -22.18
CA ASP A 222 2.41 -7.53 -22.72
C ASP A 222 3.77 -6.86 -22.47
N GLU A 223 3.87 -5.55 -22.74
CA GLU A 223 5.12 -4.80 -22.54
C GLU A 223 5.50 -4.68 -21.07
N VAL A 224 4.51 -4.50 -20.18
CA VAL A 224 4.74 -4.45 -18.73
C VAL A 224 5.36 -5.76 -18.25
N PHE A 225 4.74 -6.89 -18.56
CA PHE A 225 5.27 -8.19 -18.15
C PHE A 225 6.59 -8.51 -18.82
N ARG A 226 6.73 -8.21 -20.14
CA ARG A 226 7.99 -8.42 -20.84
C ARG A 226 9.18 -7.67 -20.19
N GLN A 227 8.99 -6.41 -19.80
CA GLN A 227 10.02 -5.62 -19.12
C GLN A 227 10.28 -6.15 -17.72
N MET A 228 9.22 -6.37 -16.94
CA MET A 228 9.37 -6.73 -15.52
C MET A 228 9.83 -8.18 -15.32
N ASP A 229 9.57 -9.08 -16.27
CA ASP A 229 10.08 -10.45 -16.23
C ASP A 229 11.61 -10.50 -16.39
N ALA A 230 12.19 -9.51 -17.04
CA ALA A 230 13.65 -9.38 -17.19
C ALA A 230 14.32 -8.73 -15.97
N GLU A 231 13.54 -8.10 -15.08
CA GLU A 231 14.07 -7.41 -13.89
C GLU A 231 14.41 -8.38 -12.75
N ARG A 232 15.53 -8.13 -12.07
CA ARG A 232 15.90 -8.83 -10.85
C ARG A 232 15.41 -8.05 -9.63
N CYS A 233 14.30 -8.48 -9.06
CA CYS A 233 13.70 -7.86 -7.89
C CYS A 233 12.90 -8.89 -7.08
N ASP A 234 12.56 -8.56 -5.84
CA ASP A 234 11.74 -9.41 -4.97
C ASP A 234 10.27 -9.01 -5.05
N TRP A 235 10.01 -7.77 -5.45
CA TRP A 235 8.68 -7.24 -5.70
C TRP A 235 8.75 -6.01 -6.61
N TRP A 236 7.62 -5.68 -7.24
CA TRP A 236 7.56 -4.53 -8.14
C TRP A 236 6.15 -3.95 -8.23
N GLY A 237 6.06 -2.74 -8.72
CA GLY A 237 4.82 -2.06 -9.06
C GLY A 237 4.94 -1.28 -10.36
N LEU A 238 3.86 -0.64 -10.80
CA LEU A 238 3.92 0.12 -12.05
C LEU A 238 4.72 1.42 -11.88
N GLN A 239 4.63 2.05 -10.71
CA GLN A 239 5.33 3.30 -10.42
C GLN A 239 5.64 3.45 -8.93
N ALA A 240 6.70 4.19 -8.66
CA ALA A 240 6.97 4.76 -7.35
C ALA A 240 6.35 6.15 -7.23
N THR A 241 5.97 6.52 -6.02
CA THR A 241 5.40 7.82 -5.70
C THR A 241 5.84 8.30 -4.33
N LYS A 242 5.66 9.57 -4.04
CA LYS A 242 5.79 10.16 -2.71
C LYS A 242 4.59 11.04 -2.42
N GLY A 243 4.28 11.20 -1.14
CA GLY A 243 3.11 11.93 -0.70
C GLY A 243 1.79 11.20 -0.95
N LEU A 244 0.75 11.68 -0.29
CA LEU A 244 -0.59 11.17 -0.45
C LEU A 244 -1.27 11.86 -1.62
N ALA A 245 -2.06 11.13 -2.41
CA ALA A 245 -2.88 11.70 -3.48
C ALA A 245 -3.80 12.85 -3.03
N ALA A 246 -4.16 12.87 -1.74
CA ALA A 246 -4.98 13.92 -1.15
C ALA A 246 -4.24 15.25 -0.88
N THR A 247 -2.91 15.31 -1.03
CA THR A 247 -2.16 16.54 -0.82
C THR A 247 -2.09 17.35 -2.12
N LYS A 248 -2.68 18.53 -2.14
CA LYS A 248 -2.58 19.49 -3.27
C LYS A 248 -1.23 20.22 -3.33
N HIS A 249 -0.49 20.21 -2.24
CA HIS A 249 0.79 20.86 -2.15
C HIS A 249 1.89 19.82 -2.19
N LEU A 250 2.92 20.08 -2.99
CA LEU A 250 4.13 19.27 -2.97
C LEU A 250 4.68 19.26 -1.55
N PRO A 251 4.90 18.08 -0.94
CA PRO A 251 5.69 18.02 0.28
C PRO A 251 7.04 18.64 -0.05
N SER A 252 7.56 19.45 0.86
CA SER A 252 8.77 20.26 0.77
C SER A 252 9.64 19.92 -0.42
N ASN A 253 9.68 20.80 -1.37
CA ASN A 253 10.27 20.69 -2.71
C ASN A 253 11.74 20.27 -2.66
N GLN A 254 11.98 18.97 -2.72
CA GLN A 254 13.34 18.46 -2.75
C GLN A 254 13.86 18.27 -4.15
N PHE A 255 12.94 18.03 -5.08
CA PHE A 255 13.27 17.94 -6.50
C PHE A 255 12.07 18.39 -7.33
N THR A 256 12.34 18.92 -8.52
CA THR A 256 11.35 19.43 -9.46
C THR A 256 11.23 18.55 -10.71
N GLU A 257 12.25 17.73 -10.96
CA GLU A 257 12.33 16.83 -12.10
C GLU A 257 12.32 15.38 -11.63
N PRO A 258 11.85 14.42 -12.43
CA PRO A 258 11.87 13.02 -12.09
C PRO A 258 13.30 12.51 -11.82
N ILE A 259 13.46 11.72 -10.76
CA ILE A 259 14.73 11.13 -10.35
C ILE A 259 14.74 9.66 -10.79
N PRO A 260 15.82 9.17 -11.43
CA PRO A 260 15.95 7.74 -11.75
C PRO A 260 15.79 6.84 -10.54
N LEU A 261 15.09 5.72 -10.71
CA LEU A 261 14.74 4.82 -9.61
C LEU A 261 15.96 4.20 -8.93
N ASP A 262 17.03 3.93 -9.68
CA ASP A 262 18.29 3.43 -9.14
C ASP A 262 18.95 4.44 -8.18
N VAL A 263 18.95 5.74 -8.53
CA VAL A 263 19.41 6.81 -7.63
C VAL A 263 18.56 6.87 -6.36
N VAL A 264 17.23 6.78 -6.49
CA VAL A 264 16.33 6.74 -5.33
C VAL A 264 16.69 5.56 -4.43
N ARG A 265 16.81 4.37 -5.00
CA ARG A 265 17.06 3.13 -4.26
C ARG A 265 18.45 3.10 -3.61
N ASP A 266 19.46 3.52 -4.34
CA ASP A 266 20.85 3.31 -3.92
C ASP A 266 21.40 4.50 -3.09
N GLU A 267 20.86 5.70 -3.24
CA GLU A 267 21.33 6.90 -2.59
C GLU A 267 20.32 7.53 -1.61
N MET A 268 19.07 7.70 -2.03
CA MET A 268 18.10 8.47 -1.24
C MET A 268 17.49 7.65 -0.11
N LEU A 269 17.18 6.36 -0.33
CA LEU A 269 16.61 5.50 0.69
C LEU A 269 17.58 5.19 1.83
N ALA A 270 18.89 5.33 1.62
CA ALA A 270 19.88 5.21 2.69
C ALA A 270 19.70 6.28 3.80
N ARG A 271 18.99 7.37 3.48
CA ARG A 271 18.70 8.49 4.41
C ARG A 271 17.22 8.58 4.74
N TYR A 272 16.50 7.48 4.66
CA TYR A 272 15.05 7.42 4.73
C TYR A 272 14.43 8.11 5.96
N GLU A 273 15.14 8.14 7.09
CA GLU A 273 14.68 8.77 8.34
C GLU A 273 14.82 10.29 8.37
N ASP A 274 15.85 10.81 7.71
CA ASP A 274 16.16 12.24 7.68
C ASP A 274 15.69 12.91 6.39
N ASP A 275 15.15 12.12 5.45
CA ASP A 275 14.78 12.56 4.12
C ASP A 275 13.27 12.67 3.98
N PRO A 276 12.84 13.73 3.35
CA PRO A 276 11.48 14.01 2.91
C PRO A 276 10.86 13.02 1.91
N ILE A 277 11.53 11.96 1.52
CA ILE A 277 10.92 10.80 0.85
C ILE A 277 10.38 9.76 1.84
N TYR A 278 10.23 10.12 3.11
CA TYR A 278 9.70 9.23 4.15
C TYR A 278 8.36 8.56 3.80
N ASP A 279 7.51 9.21 3.01
CA ASP A 279 6.27 8.66 2.48
C ASP A 279 6.41 8.05 1.07
N PHE A 280 7.65 7.75 0.65
CA PHE A 280 7.92 6.99 -0.56
C PHE A 280 7.23 5.63 -0.52
N HIS A 281 6.53 5.29 -1.60
CA HIS A 281 5.91 3.98 -1.75
C HIS A 281 5.68 3.62 -3.22
N LEU A 282 5.49 2.34 -3.48
CA LEU A 282 4.96 1.87 -4.75
C LEU A 282 3.43 1.95 -4.70
N ALA A 283 2.84 2.47 -5.76
CA ALA A 283 1.39 2.68 -5.81
C ALA A 283 0.62 1.36 -5.77
N SER A 284 -0.32 1.23 -4.82
CA SER A 284 -0.97 -0.03 -4.43
C SER A 284 -1.97 -0.59 -5.45
N TYR A 285 -2.33 0.17 -6.48
CA TYR A 285 -3.30 -0.31 -7.46
C TYR A 285 -2.77 -1.43 -8.38
N PHE A 286 -1.44 -1.67 -8.39
CA PHE A 286 -0.81 -2.77 -9.09
C PHE A 286 0.55 -3.07 -8.43
N LEU A 287 0.59 -4.09 -7.59
CA LEU A 287 1.79 -4.58 -6.93
C LEU A 287 1.99 -6.05 -7.24
N VAL A 288 3.23 -6.48 -7.36
CA VAL A 288 3.59 -7.87 -7.65
C VAL A 288 4.69 -8.33 -6.71
N PHE A 289 4.48 -9.48 -6.09
CA PHE A 289 5.37 -10.06 -5.09
C PHE A 289 5.90 -11.40 -5.57
N ARG A 290 7.22 -11.57 -5.51
CA ARG A 290 7.94 -12.82 -5.82
C ARG A 290 8.18 -13.64 -4.56
N ARG A 291 8.68 -14.85 -4.75
CA ARG A 291 8.89 -15.83 -3.65
C ARG A 291 9.57 -15.27 -2.41
N PRO A 292 10.69 -14.49 -2.48
CA PRO A 292 11.31 -13.95 -1.27
C PRO A 292 10.37 -13.14 -0.36
N VAL A 293 9.43 -12.38 -0.96
CA VAL A 293 8.42 -11.64 -0.21
C VAL A 293 7.27 -12.56 0.22
N LEU A 294 6.79 -13.40 -0.69
CA LEU A 294 5.68 -14.32 -0.40
C LEU A 294 6.00 -15.33 0.70
N ASP A 295 7.28 -15.66 0.89
CA ASP A 295 7.76 -16.56 1.94
C ASP A 295 8.12 -15.82 3.24
N ASP A 296 8.12 -14.49 3.25
CA ASP A 296 8.39 -13.70 4.44
C ASP A 296 7.21 -13.77 5.43
N PRO A 297 7.40 -14.34 6.64
CA PRO A 297 6.31 -14.48 7.59
C PRO A 297 5.79 -13.15 8.13
N VAL A 298 6.61 -12.07 8.10
CA VAL A 298 6.16 -10.74 8.54
C VAL A 298 5.26 -10.10 7.49
N PHE A 299 5.59 -10.26 6.20
CA PHE A 299 4.71 -9.85 5.12
C PHE A 299 3.35 -10.56 5.19
N ARG A 300 3.35 -11.89 5.32
CA ARG A 300 2.11 -12.67 5.43
C ARG A 300 1.27 -12.21 6.64
N ARG A 301 1.91 -12.05 7.80
CA ARG A 301 1.22 -11.59 9.01
C ARG A 301 0.61 -10.20 8.83
N LEU A 302 1.31 -9.26 8.17
CA LEU A 302 0.77 -7.95 7.87
C LEU A 302 -0.45 -8.03 6.95
N VAL A 303 -0.39 -8.84 5.90
CA VAL A 303 -1.51 -9.05 4.97
C VAL A 303 -2.68 -9.71 5.69
N ASP A 304 -2.45 -10.74 6.49
CA ASP A 304 -3.49 -11.47 7.24
C ASP A 304 -4.18 -10.58 8.29
N GLY A 305 -3.42 -9.64 8.86
CA GLY A 305 -3.89 -8.76 9.94
C GLY A 305 -4.56 -7.46 9.48
N VAL A 306 -4.96 -7.34 8.22
CA VAL A 306 -5.69 -6.15 7.75
C VAL A 306 -7.07 -6.07 8.38
N VAL A 307 -7.33 -4.96 9.06
CA VAL A 307 -8.62 -4.68 9.72
C VAL A 307 -9.20 -3.34 9.24
N PRO A 308 -10.54 -3.18 9.28
CA PRO A 308 -11.19 -1.91 8.94
C PRO A 308 -10.65 -0.77 9.79
N GLN A 309 -10.43 0.38 9.19
CA GLN A 309 -9.96 1.59 9.88
C GLN A 309 -11.04 2.67 9.84
N GLN A 310 -11.13 3.45 10.92
CA GLN A 310 -12.10 4.57 11.01
C GLN A 310 -11.87 5.66 9.94
N ARG A 311 -10.64 5.80 9.44
CA ARG A 311 -10.24 6.81 8.46
C ARG A 311 -9.48 6.15 7.31
N LYS A 312 -9.89 6.44 6.08
CA LYS A 312 -9.19 5.98 4.86
C LYS A 312 -7.69 6.30 4.88
N ARG A 313 -7.30 7.44 5.46
CA ARG A 313 -5.88 7.81 5.59
C ARG A 313 -5.06 6.78 6.36
N LEU A 314 -5.64 6.14 7.39
CA LEU A 314 -4.94 5.09 8.15
C LEU A 314 -4.74 3.82 7.32
N ILE A 315 -5.67 3.45 6.45
CA ILE A 315 -5.48 2.35 5.49
C ILE A 315 -4.27 2.64 4.60
N ILE A 316 -4.21 3.85 4.04
CA ILE A 316 -3.07 4.25 3.18
C ILE A 316 -1.76 4.21 3.97
N GLN A 317 -1.72 4.80 5.16
CA GLN A 317 -0.50 4.86 5.98
C GLN A 317 -0.06 3.48 6.47
N LYS A 318 -1.00 2.65 6.95
CA LYS A 318 -0.68 1.32 7.50
C LYS A 318 -0.30 0.30 6.43
N TYR A 319 -1.03 0.28 5.31
CA TYR A 319 -0.93 -0.82 4.36
C TYR A 319 -0.33 -0.40 3.02
N GLU A 320 -0.64 0.78 2.46
CA GLU A 320 -0.06 1.21 1.18
C GLU A 320 1.39 1.70 1.36
N ILE A 321 1.57 2.78 2.13
CA ILE A 321 2.92 3.31 2.44
C ILE A 321 3.66 2.31 3.33
N GLY A 322 2.97 1.80 4.34
CA GLY A 322 3.54 0.89 5.32
C GLY A 322 4.10 -0.40 4.70
N LEU A 323 3.41 -1.01 3.76
CA LEU A 323 3.89 -2.21 3.08
C LEU A 323 5.22 -1.96 2.36
N THR A 324 5.35 -0.83 1.65
CA THR A 324 6.62 -0.45 1.03
C THR A 324 7.72 -0.29 2.08
N ARG A 325 7.45 0.39 3.19
CA ARG A 325 8.41 0.57 4.29
C ARG A 325 8.83 -0.75 4.90
N LEU A 326 7.87 -1.67 5.11
CA LEU A 326 8.16 -3.00 5.62
C LEU A 326 9.14 -3.73 4.69
N LEU A 327 8.81 -3.82 3.42
CA LEU A 327 9.60 -4.59 2.45
C LEU A 327 11.01 -4.00 2.26
N ILE A 328 11.13 -2.67 2.20
CA ILE A 328 12.42 -1.99 2.15
C ILE A 328 13.22 -2.25 3.44
N GLY A 329 12.61 -2.05 4.61
CA GLY A 329 13.25 -2.26 5.91
C GLY A 329 13.66 -3.71 6.18
N ARG A 330 13.05 -4.66 5.49
CA ARG A 330 13.43 -6.08 5.51
C ARG A 330 14.44 -6.46 4.43
N GLY A 331 14.91 -5.48 3.63
CA GLY A 331 15.93 -5.69 2.62
C GLY A 331 15.42 -6.31 1.31
N HIS A 332 14.11 -6.34 1.07
CA HIS A 332 13.56 -6.81 -0.20
C HIS A 332 13.78 -5.80 -1.31
N ARG A 333 14.39 -6.24 -2.41
CA ARG A 333 14.69 -5.38 -3.56
C ARG A 333 13.44 -5.15 -4.39
N PHE A 334 13.10 -3.88 -4.61
CA PHE A 334 12.00 -3.49 -5.49
C PHE A 334 12.46 -2.99 -6.86
N SER A 335 11.52 -3.00 -7.83
CA SER A 335 11.63 -2.33 -9.12
C SER A 335 10.29 -1.72 -9.53
N THR A 336 10.26 -0.94 -10.60
CA THR A 336 9.03 -0.38 -11.16
C THR A 336 9.07 -0.39 -12.69
N PHE A 337 7.88 -0.51 -13.31
CA PHE A 337 7.75 -0.37 -14.76
C PHE A 337 8.15 1.03 -15.24
N VAL A 338 7.73 2.09 -14.53
CA VAL A 338 8.20 3.46 -14.75
C VAL A 338 9.50 3.66 -13.97
N PRO A 339 10.66 3.78 -14.62
CA PRO A 339 11.97 3.73 -13.96
C PRO A 339 12.37 5.06 -13.29
N ALA A 340 11.41 5.82 -12.77
CA ALA A 340 11.66 7.12 -12.14
C ALA A 340 10.66 7.44 -11.03
N LEU A 341 11.12 8.14 -9.99
CA LEU A 341 10.31 8.79 -8.99
C LEU A 341 9.98 10.22 -9.45
N TYR A 342 8.72 10.56 -9.51
CA TYR A 342 8.24 11.89 -9.81
C TYR A 342 8.13 12.75 -8.53
N PRO A 343 8.22 14.09 -8.63
CA PRO A 343 8.12 14.99 -7.47
C PRO A 343 6.83 14.83 -6.66
N PHE A 344 5.74 14.37 -7.28
CA PHE A 344 4.48 13.99 -6.65
C PHE A 344 3.78 12.93 -7.52
N HIS A 345 2.59 12.49 -7.11
CA HIS A 345 1.89 11.37 -7.73
C HIS A 345 1.59 11.62 -9.23
N PRO A 346 2.32 11.00 -10.16
CA PRO A 346 2.25 11.38 -11.59
C PRO A 346 0.90 11.04 -12.22
N VAL A 347 0.24 9.94 -11.81
CA VAL A 347 -1.04 9.49 -12.40
C VAL A 347 -2.23 10.36 -12.06
N TYR A 348 -2.07 11.33 -11.14
CA TYR A 348 -3.10 12.30 -10.78
C TYR A 348 -2.82 13.70 -11.33
N SER A 349 -1.72 13.88 -12.05
CA SER A 349 -1.25 15.16 -12.57
C SER A 349 -1.18 15.16 -14.09
N SER A 350 -0.71 16.26 -14.68
CA SER A 350 -0.45 16.37 -16.12
C SER A 350 0.53 15.34 -16.65
N TRP A 351 1.41 14.80 -15.81
CA TRP A 351 2.32 13.73 -16.19
C TRP A 351 1.61 12.40 -16.51
N ALA A 352 0.36 12.22 -16.13
CA ALA A 352 -0.40 11.03 -16.48
C ALA A 352 -0.43 10.80 -18.00
N PHE A 353 -0.64 11.85 -18.79
CA PHE A 353 -0.67 11.74 -20.25
C PHE A 353 0.73 11.54 -20.86
N GLU A 354 1.77 12.12 -20.28
CA GLU A 354 3.16 11.87 -20.67
C GLU A 354 3.56 10.40 -20.40
N LEU A 355 3.15 9.85 -19.28
CA LEU A 355 3.35 8.43 -18.97
C LEU A 355 2.64 7.55 -19.99
N ILE A 356 1.39 7.85 -20.37
CA ILE A 356 0.61 7.11 -21.36
C ILE A 356 1.32 7.18 -22.74
N GLU A 357 1.84 8.34 -23.14
CA GLU A 357 2.63 8.50 -24.36
C GLU A 357 3.87 7.61 -24.36
N ARG A 358 4.51 7.43 -23.20
CA ARG A 358 5.68 6.56 -23.01
C ARG A 358 5.34 5.08 -22.82
N GLY A 359 4.07 4.68 -22.97
CA GLY A 359 3.65 3.28 -22.91
C GLY A 359 2.99 2.85 -21.60
N PHE A 360 2.76 3.76 -20.66
CA PHE A 360 2.04 3.44 -19.42
C PHE A 360 0.61 2.97 -19.72
N PRO A 361 0.17 1.81 -19.17
CA PRO A 361 -1.06 1.17 -19.63
C PRO A 361 -2.34 1.68 -19.00
N PHE A 362 -2.27 2.56 -17.98
CA PHE A 362 -3.42 2.92 -17.17
C PHE A 362 -3.74 4.42 -17.15
N LEU A 363 -5.02 4.73 -16.99
CA LEU A 363 -5.54 6.05 -16.64
C LEU A 363 -6.30 5.95 -15.31
N LYS A 364 -5.94 6.76 -14.33
CA LYS A 364 -6.59 6.75 -13.00
C LYS A 364 -8.02 7.28 -13.07
N ARG A 365 -8.99 6.49 -12.57
CA ARG A 365 -10.40 6.91 -12.46
C ARG A 365 -10.54 8.22 -11.69
N PHE A 366 -9.86 8.34 -10.55
CA PHE A 366 -9.87 9.52 -9.68
C PHE A 366 -9.43 10.80 -10.38
N LEU A 367 -8.50 10.73 -11.35
CA LEU A 367 -8.10 11.89 -12.14
C LEU A 367 -9.29 12.49 -12.90
N LEU A 368 -10.13 11.64 -13.49
CA LEU A 368 -11.30 12.07 -14.26
C LEU A 368 -12.45 12.56 -13.36
N TYR A 369 -12.63 11.92 -12.20
CA TYR A 369 -13.68 12.28 -11.24
C TYR A 369 -13.46 13.62 -10.57
N GLN A 370 -12.26 13.89 -10.09
CA GLN A 370 -12.00 15.00 -9.17
C GLN A 370 -11.03 16.04 -9.70
N ASN A 371 -10.25 15.70 -10.73
CA ASN A 371 -9.19 16.58 -11.23
C ASN A 371 -8.43 17.29 -10.09
N HIS A 372 -7.94 16.52 -9.13
CA HIS A 372 -7.44 17.02 -7.84
C HIS A 372 -6.32 18.05 -7.97
N TYR A 373 -5.50 17.93 -9.02
CA TYR A 373 -4.38 18.84 -9.30
C TYR A 373 -4.68 19.87 -10.39
N ASP A 374 -5.95 20.08 -10.71
CA ASP A 374 -6.40 21.07 -11.70
C ASP A 374 -5.69 20.89 -13.07
N VAL A 375 -5.59 19.64 -13.53
CA VAL A 375 -4.94 19.29 -14.81
C VAL A 375 -5.70 19.98 -15.96
N PRO A 376 -5.02 20.83 -16.77
CA PRO A 376 -5.68 21.58 -17.83
C PRO A 376 -6.11 20.65 -18.97
N GLY A 377 -7.24 20.99 -19.61
CA GLY A 377 -7.72 20.26 -20.78
C GLY A 377 -8.30 18.87 -20.51
N LEU A 378 -8.49 18.48 -19.24
CA LEU A 378 -8.98 17.17 -18.86
C LEU A 378 -10.39 16.86 -19.41
N ALA A 379 -11.21 17.87 -19.70
CA ALA A 379 -12.50 17.69 -20.38
C ALA A 379 -12.39 17.02 -21.76
N HIS A 380 -11.21 17.08 -22.38
CA HIS A 380 -10.91 16.44 -23.68
C HIS A 380 -10.09 15.14 -23.51
N TRP A 381 -10.15 14.50 -22.34
CA TRP A 381 -9.35 13.32 -22.03
C TRP A 381 -9.49 12.20 -23.06
N LYS A 382 -10.66 11.99 -23.65
CA LYS A 382 -10.91 10.98 -24.68
C LYS A 382 -10.09 11.23 -25.94
N ASP A 383 -10.12 12.47 -26.45
CA ASP A 383 -9.35 12.84 -27.62
C ASP A 383 -7.84 12.71 -27.37
N ILE A 384 -7.40 13.04 -26.17
CA ILE A 384 -5.99 12.89 -25.76
C ILE A 384 -5.62 11.41 -25.72
N VAL A 385 -6.44 10.59 -25.05
CA VAL A 385 -6.19 9.14 -24.93
C VAL A 385 -6.19 8.46 -26.30
N LEU A 386 -7.18 8.71 -27.16
CA LEU A 386 -7.27 8.11 -28.50
C LEU A 386 -6.09 8.54 -29.40
N ARG A 387 -5.59 9.75 -29.25
CA ARG A 387 -4.39 10.18 -29.95
C ARG A 387 -3.13 9.42 -29.50
N LEU A 388 -3.00 9.15 -28.18
CA LEU A 388 -1.85 8.46 -27.59
C LEU A 388 -1.96 6.93 -27.66
N THR A 389 -3.19 6.43 -27.66
CA THR A 389 -3.55 5.01 -27.65
C THR A 389 -4.82 4.82 -28.48
N PRO A 390 -4.70 4.68 -29.83
CA PRO A 390 -5.84 4.66 -30.73
C PRO A 390 -6.88 3.56 -30.46
N ASP A 391 -6.41 2.43 -29.90
CA ASP A 391 -7.24 1.25 -29.63
C ASP A 391 -7.79 1.22 -28.20
N ALA A 392 -7.64 2.31 -27.43
CA ALA A 392 -8.16 2.39 -26.05
C ALA A 392 -9.70 2.29 -26.04
N PRO A 393 -10.30 1.52 -25.12
CA PRO A 393 -11.75 1.26 -25.07
C PRO A 393 -12.53 2.43 -24.44
N VAL A 394 -12.35 3.66 -24.97
CA VAL A 394 -12.83 4.90 -24.35
C VAL A 394 -14.35 4.95 -24.11
N GLU A 395 -15.16 4.28 -24.94
CA GLU A 395 -16.62 4.19 -24.75
C GLU A 395 -16.98 3.43 -23.47
N ALA A 396 -16.30 2.31 -23.21
CA ALA A 396 -16.49 1.53 -21.98
C ALA A 396 -16.00 2.30 -20.74
N LEU A 397 -14.94 3.10 -20.89
CA LEU A 397 -14.40 3.93 -19.80
C LEU A 397 -15.36 5.09 -19.48
N GLU A 398 -15.93 5.74 -20.50
CA GLU A 398 -16.89 6.83 -20.34
C GLU A 398 -18.20 6.36 -19.70
N ALA A 399 -18.66 5.16 -20.04
CA ALA A 399 -19.89 4.60 -19.47
C ALA A 399 -19.82 4.35 -17.95
N ASN A 400 -18.62 4.35 -17.40
CA ASN A 400 -18.38 4.19 -15.96
C ASN A 400 -18.17 5.53 -15.21
N LEU A 401 -18.03 6.66 -15.92
CA LEU A 401 -17.88 7.99 -15.32
C LEU A 401 -19.22 8.65 -15.01
#